data_74c140357f72b059662b0e8b9435ae1a
#
_entry.id   74c140357f72b059662b0e8b9435ae1a
#
_cell.length_a   1.000
_cell.length_b   1.000
_cell.length_c   1.000
_cell.angle_alpha   90.00
_cell.angle_beta   90.00
_cell.angle_gamma   90.00
#
_symmetry.space_group_name_H-M   'P 1'
#
loop_
_entity.id
_entity.type
_entity.pdbx_description
1 polymer ?
#
loop_
_entity_poly.entity_id
_entity_poly.type
_entity_poly.pdbx_seq_one_letter_code
_entity_poly.pdbx_strand_id
1 'polypeptide(L)'
;FNKLNNKLEYYKEELYKPYINNDQELNFDELKKLVEKNIIEMEKSVDEFVKDIYLIIETPQTMSIQLSVIKNNEGKNITKQDALYLIQDAKQQILKSHLDIRILHIIVENYIFDDVEYKFLPLEKNCKKFSIDVKFVCFPKNLLKNFEQLFLKQQIFINQFICLNYVKTFNSKDNEKNICELAKDIVKGVNKQEVVF
;
A
#
# COMPACT_ATOMS: atom_id res chain seq x y z
N PHE A 1 2.54 12.25 12.85
CA PHE A 1 2.52 13.47 12.00
C PHE A 1 1.16 14.14 12.08
N ASN A 2 1.14 15.41 12.44
CA ASN A 2 -0.07 16.21 12.37
C ASN A 2 -0.35 16.61 10.91
N LYS A 3 -1.57 16.31 10.42
CA LYS A 3 -1.96 16.62 9.02
C LYS A 3 -2.05 18.12 8.74
N LEU A 4 -2.34 18.93 9.76
CA LEU A 4 -2.58 20.37 9.60
C LEU A 4 -1.28 21.17 9.43
N ASN A 5 -0.25 20.87 10.25
CA ASN A 5 1.00 21.63 10.28
C ASN A 5 2.21 20.92 9.68
N ASN A 6 2.03 19.64 9.28
CA ASN A 6 3.06 18.84 8.63
C ASN A 6 4.29 18.53 9.51
N LYS A 7 4.15 18.59 10.84
CA LYS A 7 5.23 18.37 11.81
C LYS A 7 5.13 17.00 12.45
N LEU A 8 6.29 16.44 12.81
CA LEU A 8 6.40 15.30 13.68
C LEU A 8 6.28 15.79 15.12
N GLU A 9 5.13 15.56 15.75
CA GLU A 9 4.84 16.04 17.11
C GLU A 9 5.19 15.01 18.17
N TYR A 10 5.12 13.73 17.83
CA TYR A 10 5.44 12.63 18.71
C TYR A 10 6.16 11.52 17.95
N TYR A 11 7.20 10.96 18.54
CA TYR A 11 7.94 9.82 18.04
C TYR A 11 8.35 8.91 19.19
N LYS A 12 8.11 7.61 19.03
CA LYS A 12 8.54 6.60 19.97
C LYS A 12 8.89 5.32 19.25
N GLU A 13 9.97 4.68 19.67
CA GLU A 13 10.33 3.33 19.26
C GLU A 13 10.28 2.39 20.46
N GLU A 14 9.67 1.24 20.29
CA GLU A 14 9.67 0.17 21.28
C GLU A 14 10.04 -1.16 20.60
N LEU A 15 10.96 -1.90 21.24
CA LEU A 15 11.27 -3.26 20.84
C LEU A 15 10.17 -4.19 21.35
N TYR A 16 9.60 -4.94 20.43
CA TYR A 16 8.50 -5.85 20.69
C TYR A 16 8.78 -7.21 20.04
N LYS A 17 8.45 -8.30 20.75
CA LYS A 17 8.52 -9.65 20.18
C LYS A 17 7.18 -9.99 19.55
N PRO A 18 7.04 -9.84 18.21
CA PRO A 18 5.72 -9.84 17.55
C PRO A 18 5.09 -11.22 17.42
N TYR A 19 5.87 -12.31 17.63
CA TYR A 19 5.43 -13.65 17.29
C TYR A 19 5.36 -14.57 18.51
N ILE A 20 4.32 -15.41 18.57
CA ILE A 20 4.07 -16.33 19.67
C ILE A 20 5.01 -17.54 19.57
N ASN A 21 5.27 -18.02 18.37
CA ASN A 21 6.06 -19.25 18.11
C ASN A 21 6.81 -19.12 16.77
N ASN A 22 7.47 -20.21 16.35
CA ASN A 22 8.08 -20.34 15.02
C ASN A 22 7.07 -20.27 13.86
N ASP A 23 5.76 -20.30 14.14
CA ASP A 23 4.67 -20.28 13.15
C ASP A 23 4.33 -18.89 12.61
N GLN A 24 5.10 -17.86 12.96
CA GLN A 24 4.93 -16.47 12.50
C GLN A 24 3.56 -15.85 12.81
N GLU A 25 2.84 -16.38 13.80
CA GLU A 25 1.60 -15.79 14.29
C GLU A 25 1.89 -14.58 15.20
N LEU A 26 1.24 -13.46 14.92
CA LEU A 26 1.34 -12.24 15.73
C LEU A 26 0.66 -12.42 17.09
N ASN A 27 1.36 -12.06 18.16
CA ASN A 27 0.78 -11.99 19.51
C ASN A 27 -0.10 -10.72 19.65
N PHE A 28 -1.35 -10.83 19.22
CA PHE A 28 -2.29 -9.71 19.27
C PHE A 28 -2.64 -9.26 20.69
N ASP A 29 -2.56 -10.11 21.72
CA ASP A 29 -2.85 -9.72 23.09
C ASP A 29 -1.76 -8.81 23.67
N GLU A 30 -0.51 -9.12 23.42
CA GLU A 30 0.60 -8.23 23.78
C GLU A 30 0.61 -6.95 22.93
N LEU A 31 0.38 -7.08 21.62
CA LEU A 31 0.30 -5.94 20.72
C LEU A 31 -0.81 -4.97 21.16
N LYS A 32 -1.94 -5.50 21.61
CA LYS A 32 -3.04 -4.68 22.13
C LYS A 32 -2.59 -3.82 23.32
N LYS A 33 -1.94 -4.43 24.32
CA LYS A 33 -1.43 -3.70 25.50
C LYS A 33 -0.44 -2.60 25.10
N LEU A 34 0.45 -2.91 24.16
CA LEU A 34 1.43 -1.97 23.64
C LEU A 34 0.77 -0.79 22.93
N VAL A 35 -0.20 -1.08 22.05
CA VAL A 35 -0.94 -0.06 21.30
C VAL A 35 -1.73 0.84 22.25
N GLU A 36 -2.48 0.27 23.20
CA GLU A 36 -3.24 1.03 24.20
C GLU A 36 -2.34 1.99 24.98
N LYS A 37 -1.20 1.51 25.49
CA LYS A 37 -0.24 2.33 26.21
C LYS A 37 0.29 3.47 25.34
N ASN A 38 0.72 3.16 24.11
CA ASN A 38 1.33 4.15 23.23
C ASN A 38 0.32 5.21 22.73
N ILE A 39 -0.93 4.85 22.51
CA ILE A 39 -1.98 5.80 22.16
C ILE A 39 -2.19 6.79 23.31
N ILE A 40 -2.34 6.32 24.54
CA ILE A 40 -2.53 7.19 25.72
C ILE A 40 -1.35 8.15 25.90
N GLU A 41 -0.11 7.66 25.73
CA GLU A 41 1.09 8.50 25.84
C GLU A 41 1.14 9.55 24.72
N MET A 42 0.81 9.16 23.48
CA MET A 42 0.77 10.05 22.33
C MET A 42 -0.29 11.13 22.49
N GLU A 43 -1.53 10.77 22.85
CA GLU A 43 -2.62 11.72 23.06
C GLU A 43 -2.31 12.74 24.16
N LYS A 44 -1.68 12.31 25.27
CA LYS A 44 -1.18 13.22 26.31
C LYS A 44 -0.10 14.16 25.81
N SER A 45 0.76 13.70 24.90
CA SER A 45 1.87 14.52 24.38
C SER A 45 1.42 15.57 23.39
N VAL A 46 0.39 15.28 22.60
CA VAL A 46 -0.14 16.18 21.56
C VAL A 46 -1.38 16.95 22.03
N ASP A 47 -1.91 16.64 23.21
CA ASP A 47 -3.14 17.22 23.81
C ASP A 47 -4.37 17.11 22.88
N GLU A 48 -4.43 16.02 22.09
CA GLU A 48 -5.52 15.74 21.15
C GLU A 48 -5.84 14.24 21.13
N PHE A 49 -7.14 13.89 20.95
CA PHE A 49 -7.55 12.50 20.72
C PHE A 49 -7.25 12.05 19.28
N VAL A 50 -6.64 10.87 19.15
CA VAL A 50 -6.39 10.25 17.85
C VAL A 50 -7.65 9.58 17.35
N LYS A 51 -8.18 10.03 16.21
CA LYS A 51 -9.39 9.49 15.59
C LYS A 51 -9.11 8.57 14.41
N ASP A 52 -8.06 8.85 13.68
CA ASP A 52 -7.69 8.10 12.48
C ASP A 52 -6.18 8.02 12.29
N ILE A 53 -5.73 6.91 11.71
CA ILE A 53 -4.30 6.64 11.45
C ILE A 53 -4.07 6.07 10.07
N TYR A 54 -2.84 6.19 9.58
CA TYR A 54 -2.27 5.37 8.53
C TYR A 54 -1.38 4.32 9.18
N LEU A 55 -1.62 3.05 8.89
CA LEU A 55 -0.88 1.96 9.52
C LEU A 55 0.14 1.39 8.52
N ILE A 56 1.43 1.60 8.83
CA ILE A 56 2.53 1.00 8.06
C ILE A 56 2.85 -0.33 8.70
N ILE A 57 2.79 -1.41 7.91
CA ILE A 57 3.02 -2.77 8.40
C ILE A 57 4.01 -3.53 7.53
N GLU A 58 4.78 -4.40 8.19
CA GLU A 58 5.62 -5.40 7.56
C GLU A 58 5.30 -6.76 8.17
N THR A 59 5.14 -7.78 7.34
CA THR A 59 4.89 -9.15 7.78
C THR A 59 5.49 -10.14 6.79
N PRO A 60 6.01 -11.30 7.24
CA PRO A 60 6.43 -12.37 6.35
C PRO A 60 5.32 -12.88 5.42
N GLN A 61 4.06 -12.66 5.78
CA GLN A 61 2.88 -13.06 4.99
C GLN A 61 2.55 -12.09 3.85
N THR A 62 3.36 -11.04 3.65
CA THR A 62 3.21 -10.12 2.52
C THR A 62 3.45 -10.86 1.20
N MET A 63 2.50 -10.77 0.28
CA MET A 63 2.61 -11.36 -1.05
C MET A 63 2.77 -10.28 -2.11
N SER A 64 3.66 -10.54 -3.07
CA SER A 64 3.84 -9.72 -4.26
C SER A 64 3.47 -10.56 -5.48
N ILE A 65 2.41 -10.16 -6.20
CA ILE A 65 1.93 -10.88 -7.39
C ILE A 65 2.16 -9.96 -8.58
N GLN A 66 2.83 -10.48 -9.59
CA GLN A 66 3.04 -9.80 -10.86
C GLN A 66 2.16 -10.44 -11.94
N LEU A 67 1.53 -9.62 -12.74
CA LEU A 67 0.65 -10.05 -13.83
C LEU A 67 0.84 -9.14 -15.04
N SER A 68 1.04 -9.75 -16.21
CA SER A 68 1.02 -9.06 -17.50
C SER A 68 -0.34 -9.27 -18.15
N VAL A 69 -1.05 -8.18 -18.44
CA VAL A 69 -2.34 -8.20 -19.15
C VAL A 69 -2.18 -7.59 -20.52
N ILE A 70 -2.82 -8.21 -21.51
CA ILE A 70 -2.63 -7.89 -22.92
C ILE A 70 -3.97 -7.61 -23.58
N LYS A 71 -4.00 -6.60 -24.46
CA LYS A 71 -5.13 -6.24 -25.30
C LYS A 71 -4.67 -6.06 -26.76
N ASN A 72 -5.36 -6.68 -27.69
CA ASN A 72 -5.22 -6.35 -29.11
C ASN A 72 -5.92 -5.01 -29.39
N ASN A 73 -5.22 -4.05 -29.97
CA ASN A 73 -5.70 -2.67 -30.12
C ASN A 73 -5.92 -2.25 -31.58
N GLU A 74 -5.64 -3.11 -32.53
CA GLU A 74 -5.91 -2.89 -33.97
C GLU A 74 -5.31 -1.60 -34.58
N GLY A 75 -4.21 -1.09 -34.00
CA GLY A 75 -3.57 0.14 -34.47
C GLY A 75 -4.26 1.44 -34.01
N LYS A 76 -5.19 1.37 -33.06
CA LYS A 76 -5.85 2.56 -32.49
C LYS A 76 -4.94 3.23 -31.43
N ASN A 77 -5.27 4.49 -31.13
CA ASN A 77 -4.65 5.19 -30.00
C ASN A 77 -5.07 4.57 -28.67
N ILE A 78 -4.13 4.45 -27.74
CA ILE A 78 -4.40 4.05 -26.37
C ILE A 78 -4.76 5.28 -25.52
N THR A 79 -5.84 5.15 -24.78
CA THR A 79 -6.30 6.15 -23.82
C THR A 79 -5.97 5.76 -22.40
N LYS A 80 -6.02 6.70 -21.45
CA LYS A 80 -5.93 6.41 -20.01
C LYS A 80 -7.01 5.41 -19.58
N GLN A 81 -8.19 5.50 -20.17
CA GLN A 81 -9.30 4.61 -19.84
C GLN A 81 -9.01 3.16 -20.25
N ASP A 82 -8.37 2.93 -21.40
CA ASP A 82 -7.94 1.59 -21.83
C ASP A 82 -6.95 0.97 -20.84
N ALA A 83 -5.98 1.76 -20.37
CA ALA A 83 -5.02 1.32 -19.36
C ALA A 83 -5.73 0.96 -18.04
N LEU A 84 -6.64 1.81 -17.56
CA LEU A 84 -7.41 1.56 -16.35
C LEU A 84 -8.28 0.29 -16.46
N TYR A 85 -8.89 0.02 -17.60
CA TYR A 85 -9.65 -1.22 -17.82
C TYR A 85 -8.77 -2.46 -17.71
N LEU A 86 -7.58 -2.45 -18.31
CA LEU A 86 -6.65 -3.58 -18.19
C LEU A 86 -6.18 -3.80 -16.75
N ILE A 87 -5.88 -2.72 -16.01
CA ILE A 87 -5.48 -2.81 -14.61
C ILE A 87 -6.64 -3.33 -13.75
N GLN A 88 -7.87 -2.88 -14.02
CA GLN A 88 -9.07 -3.37 -13.33
C GLN A 88 -9.32 -4.85 -13.63
N ASP A 89 -9.13 -5.30 -14.86
CA ASP A 89 -9.23 -6.71 -15.22
C ASP A 89 -8.18 -7.55 -14.48
N ALA A 90 -6.92 -7.12 -14.49
CA ALA A 90 -5.85 -7.75 -13.70
C ALA A 90 -6.22 -7.85 -12.21
N LYS A 91 -6.72 -6.77 -11.60
CA LYS A 91 -7.20 -6.74 -10.22
C LYS A 91 -8.29 -7.80 -9.98
N GLN A 92 -9.27 -7.90 -10.88
CA GLN A 92 -10.35 -8.88 -10.77
C GLN A 92 -9.84 -10.32 -10.89
N GLN A 93 -8.89 -10.60 -11.77
CA GLN A 93 -8.27 -11.91 -11.90
C GLN A 93 -7.57 -12.33 -10.61
N ILE A 94 -6.79 -11.43 -10.00
CA ILE A 94 -6.12 -11.68 -8.70
C ILE A 94 -7.15 -11.96 -7.61
N LEU A 95 -8.19 -11.14 -7.48
CA LEU A 95 -9.21 -11.29 -6.44
C LEU A 95 -10.09 -12.54 -6.61
N LYS A 96 -10.27 -13.04 -7.84
CA LYS A 96 -10.95 -14.32 -8.11
C LYS A 96 -10.08 -15.52 -7.73
N SER A 97 -8.78 -15.44 -7.97
CA SER A 97 -7.83 -16.54 -7.70
C SER A 97 -7.42 -16.62 -6.23
N HIS A 98 -7.49 -15.49 -5.49
CA HIS A 98 -7.04 -15.38 -4.10
C HIS A 98 -8.13 -14.69 -3.28
N LEU A 99 -9.04 -15.47 -2.69
CA LEU A 99 -10.19 -14.94 -1.96
C LEU A 99 -9.86 -14.38 -0.57
N ASP A 100 -8.75 -14.79 -0.01
CA ASP A 100 -8.29 -14.49 1.36
C ASP A 100 -7.32 -13.32 1.47
N ILE A 101 -7.00 -12.66 0.35
CA ILE A 101 -6.10 -11.51 0.31
C ILE A 101 -6.85 -10.17 0.10
N ARG A 102 -6.21 -9.10 0.57
CA ARG A 102 -6.56 -7.70 0.25
C ARG A 102 -5.37 -7.05 -0.45
N ILE A 103 -5.62 -6.42 -1.58
CA ILE A 103 -4.61 -5.66 -2.33
C ILE A 103 -4.44 -4.32 -1.62
N LEU A 104 -3.20 -3.96 -1.25
CA LEU A 104 -2.85 -2.68 -0.63
C LEU A 104 -2.31 -1.69 -1.66
N HIS A 105 -1.45 -2.16 -2.57
CA HIS A 105 -0.85 -1.31 -3.60
C HIS A 105 -0.94 -1.98 -4.97
N ILE A 106 -1.19 -1.19 -6.00
CA ILE A 106 -1.21 -1.59 -7.40
C ILE A 106 -0.21 -0.71 -8.14
N ILE A 107 0.87 -1.30 -8.63
CA ILE A 107 1.98 -0.57 -9.23
C ILE A 107 2.12 -1.02 -10.69
N VAL A 108 2.03 -0.08 -11.61
CA VAL A 108 2.33 -0.35 -13.02
C VAL A 108 3.84 -0.30 -13.19
N GLU A 109 4.45 -1.44 -13.49
CA GLU A 109 5.90 -1.52 -13.71
C GLU A 109 6.28 -1.06 -15.11
N ASN A 110 5.52 -1.51 -16.14
CA ASN A 110 5.74 -1.13 -17.53
C ASN A 110 4.42 -1.04 -18.30
N TYR A 111 4.40 -0.15 -19.28
CA TYR A 111 3.46 -0.14 -20.40
C TYR A 111 4.21 -0.64 -21.64
N ILE A 112 3.66 -1.59 -22.39
CA ILE A 112 4.34 -2.21 -23.53
C ILE A 112 3.47 -2.02 -24.78
N PHE A 113 3.99 -1.33 -25.80
CA PHE A 113 3.33 -1.05 -27.07
C PHE A 113 4.15 -1.71 -28.18
N ASP A 114 3.57 -2.70 -28.85
CA ASP A 114 4.23 -3.45 -29.93
C ASP A 114 5.67 -3.87 -29.56
N ASP A 115 5.82 -4.47 -28.35
CA ASP A 115 7.07 -4.96 -27.75
C ASP A 115 8.09 -3.87 -27.31
N VAL A 116 7.67 -2.58 -27.31
CA VAL A 116 8.49 -1.47 -26.76
C VAL A 116 7.97 -1.09 -25.38
N GLU A 117 8.88 -1.06 -24.41
CA GLU A 117 8.57 -0.75 -23.00
C GLU A 117 8.60 0.74 -22.70
N TYR A 118 7.66 1.19 -21.86
CA TYR A 118 7.55 2.56 -21.34
C TYR A 118 7.26 2.54 -19.86
N LYS A 119 7.93 3.39 -19.08
CA LYS A 119 7.67 3.56 -17.65
C LYS A 119 6.39 4.35 -17.33
N PHE A 120 5.95 5.18 -18.26
CA PHE A 120 4.73 5.96 -18.18
C PHE A 120 3.89 5.72 -19.44
N LEU A 121 2.58 5.83 -19.30
CA LEU A 121 1.67 5.63 -20.43
C LEU A 121 1.98 6.64 -21.55
N PRO A 122 2.43 6.19 -22.72
CA PRO A 122 2.72 7.04 -23.87
C PRO A 122 1.39 7.40 -24.54
N LEU A 123 0.77 8.53 -24.12
CA LEU A 123 -0.47 9.01 -24.69
C LEU A 123 -0.27 9.35 -26.19
N GLU A 124 -1.35 9.23 -26.98
CA GLU A 124 -1.41 9.55 -28.41
C GLU A 124 -0.56 8.63 -29.32
N LYS A 125 -0.07 7.54 -28.79
CA LYS A 125 0.59 6.49 -29.59
C LYS A 125 -0.39 5.41 -30.01
N ASN A 126 -0.29 5.03 -31.30
CA ASN A 126 -0.99 3.90 -31.87
C ASN A 126 -0.17 2.63 -31.61
N CYS A 127 -0.84 1.52 -31.34
CA CYS A 127 -0.20 0.22 -31.32
C CYS A 127 -1.19 -0.88 -31.76
N LYS A 128 -0.67 -1.97 -32.26
CA LYS A 128 -1.47 -3.17 -32.57
C LYS A 128 -1.70 -4.01 -31.33
N LYS A 129 -0.68 -4.10 -30.46
CA LYS A 129 -0.70 -4.86 -29.22
C LYS A 129 -0.32 -3.96 -28.07
N PHE A 130 -1.16 -3.92 -27.06
CA PHE A 130 -0.95 -3.18 -25.82
C PHE A 130 -0.92 -4.13 -24.64
N SER A 131 0.13 -4.08 -23.83
CA SER A 131 0.17 -4.81 -22.55
C SER A 131 0.68 -3.93 -21.42
N ILE A 132 0.33 -4.35 -20.20
CA ILE A 132 0.71 -3.67 -18.96
C ILE A 132 1.24 -4.73 -17.99
N ASP A 133 2.44 -4.49 -17.45
CA ASP A 133 2.96 -5.25 -16.33
C ASP A 133 2.56 -4.59 -15.03
N VAL A 134 1.79 -5.30 -14.22
CA VAL A 134 1.24 -4.79 -12.97
C VAL A 134 1.72 -5.64 -11.81
N LYS A 135 2.21 -4.98 -10.78
CA LYS A 135 2.58 -5.58 -9.49
C LYS A 135 1.54 -5.24 -8.45
N PHE A 136 1.02 -6.28 -7.80
CA PHE A 136 0.08 -6.18 -6.68
C PHE A 136 0.79 -6.52 -5.37
N VAL A 137 0.72 -5.63 -4.39
CA VAL A 137 1.18 -5.89 -3.03
C VAL A 137 -0.03 -6.24 -2.18
N CYS A 138 -0.05 -7.47 -1.67
CA CYS A 138 -1.21 -8.07 -1.04
C CYS A 138 -0.90 -8.55 0.38
N PHE A 139 -1.93 -8.51 1.22
CA PHE A 139 -1.88 -9.00 2.60
C PHE A 139 -3.06 -9.93 2.90
N PRO A 140 -2.92 -10.89 3.84
CA PRO A 140 -4.04 -11.71 4.30
C PRO A 140 -5.16 -10.84 4.89
N LYS A 141 -6.41 -11.08 4.46
CA LYS A 141 -7.58 -10.33 4.97
C LYS A 141 -7.75 -10.47 6.48
N ASN A 142 -7.51 -11.66 7.01
CA ASN A 142 -7.65 -11.92 8.44
C ASN A 142 -6.68 -11.08 9.27
N LEU A 143 -5.43 -10.96 8.82
CA LEU A 143 -4.43 -10.12 9.49
C LEU A 143 -4.87 -8.67 9.55
N LEU A 144 -5.30 -8.11 8.42
CA LEU A 144 -5.78 -6.73 8.35
C LEU A 144 -7.01 -6.50 9.21
N LYS A 145 -7.97 -7.44 9.21
CA LYS A 145 -9.16 -7.40 10.07
C LYS A 145 -8.80 -7.39 11.55
N ASN A 146 -7.80 -8.17 11.96
CA ASN A 146 -7.33 -8.18 13.35
C ASN A 146 -6.77 -6.81 13.76
N PHE A 147 -5.99 -6.15 12.90
CA PHE A 147 -5.54 -4.78 13.13
C PHE A 147 -6.71 -3.80 13.19
N GLU A 148 -7.65 -3.87 12.23
CA GLU A 148 -8.85 -3.02 12.25
C GLU A 148 -9.61 -3.16 13.56
N GLN A 149 -9.83 -4.38 14.04
CA GLN A 149 -10.52 -4.64 15.31
C GLN A 149 -9.73 -4.14 16.53
N LEU A 150 -8.41 -4.26 16.50
CA LEU A 150 -7.53 -3.79 17.56
C LEU A 150 -7.66 -2.28 17.76
N PHE A 151 -7.55 -1.50 16.68
CA PHE A 151 -7.65 -0.05 16.73
C PHE A 151 -9.09 0.45 16.93
N LEU A 152 -10.07 -0.24 16.36
CA LEU A 152 -11.50 0.11 16.57
C LEU A 152 -11.93 0.03 18.03
N LYS A 153 -11.36 -0.90 18.83
CA LYS A 153 -11.58 -0.96 20.29
C LYS A 153 -11.10 0.29 21.01
N GLN A 154 -10.16 1.02 20.43
CA GLN A 154 -9.67 2.33 20.91
C GLN A 154 -10.39 3.51 20.23
N GLN A 155 -11.47 3.25 19.48
CA GLN A 155 -12.23 4.23 18.68
C GLN A 155 -11.37 4.93 17.61
N ILE A 156 -10.33 4.25 17.12
CA ILE A 156 -9.42 4.75 16.09
C ILE A 156 -9.70 4.00 14.78
N PHE A 157 -9.84 4.74 13.69
CA PHE A 157 -10.03 4.20 12.35
C PHE A 157 -8.71 4.13 11.58
N ILE A 158 -8.48 3.02 10.90
CA ILE A 158 -7.35 2.88 9.97
C ILE A 158 -7.82 3.37 8.61
N ASN A 159 -7.34 4.55 8.20
CA ASN A 159 -7.67 5.14 6.90
C ASN A 159 -7.07 4.33 5.75
N GLN A 160 -5.83 3.87 5.93
CA GLN A 160 -5.14 3.06 4.93
C GLN A 160 -4.05 2.21 5.58
N PHE A 161 -3.91 0.97 5.08
CA PHE A 161 -2.75 0.14 5.33
C PHE A 161 -1.68 0.40 4.26
N ILE A 162 -0.43 0.46 4.68
CA ILE A 162 0.71 0.72 3.80
C ILE A 162 1.76 -0.38 4.03
N CYS A 163 2.26 -0.97 2.97
CA CYS A 163 3.32 -1.97 3.07
C CYS A 163 4.67 -1.30 3.31
N LEU A 164 5.35 -1.63 4.42
CA LEU A 164 6.66 -1.06 4.75
C LEU A 164 7.72 -1.35 3.67
N ASN A 165 7.73 -2.57 3.13
CA ASN A 165 8.67 -2.94 2.06
C ASN A 165 8.45 -2.09 0.81
N TYR A 166 7.19 -1.77 0.48
CA TYR A 166 6.90 -0.85 -0.61
C TYR A 166 7.38 0.58 -0.30
N VAL A 167 7.16 1.08 0.91
CA VAL A 167 7.69 2.39 1.35
C VAL A 167 9.21 2.47 1.20
N LYS A 168 9.93 1.42 1.64
CA LYS A 168 11.40 1.34 1.53
C LYS A 168 11.88 1.34 0.07
N THR A 169 11.13 0.71 -0.84
CA THR A 169 11.47 0.67 -2.27
C THR A 169 11.03 1.92 -3.03
N PHE A 170 10.07 2.66 -2.48
CA PHE A 170 9.66 3.96 -3.01
C PHE A 170 10.71 5.01 -2.67
N ASN A 171 11.83 4.94 -3.37
CA ASN A 171 12.91 5.89 -3.21
C ASN A 171 12.58 7.13 -4.05
N SER A 172 12.01 8.17 -3.40
CA SER A 172 12.15 9.51 -3.93
C SER A 172 13.66 9.83 -3.93
N LYS A 173 14.17 10.47 -4.94
CA LYS A 173 15.59 10.82 -5.11
C LYS A 173 16.22 11.58 -3.93
N ASP A 174 15.44 11.92 -2.92
CA ASP A 174 15.85 12.53 -1.66
C ASP A 174 16.08 11.44 -0.60
N ASN A 175 17.31 10.95 -0.52
CA ASN A 175 17.76 9.96 0.47
C ASN A 175 17.63 10.43 1.95
N GLU A 176 17.04 11.58 2.22
CA GLU A 176 16.92 12.18 3.55
C GLU A 176 15.55 11.96 4.22
N LYS A 177 14.54 11.49 3.46
CA LYS A 177 13.19 11.31 4.02
C LYS A 177 13.10 10.07 4.90
N ASN A 178 12.49 10.24 6.07
CA ASN A 178 12.17 9.12 6.93
C ASN A 178 10.97 8.30 6.40
N ILE A 179 10.75 7.11 6.97
CA ILE A 179 9.69 6.19 6.53
C ILE A 179 8.30 6.83 6.58
N CYS A 180 8.01 7.67 7.59
CA CYS A 180 6.72 8.32 7.71
C CYS A 180 6.49 9.38 6.62
N GLU A 181 7.52 10.10 6.23
CA GLU A 181 7.47 11.06 5.12
C GLU A 181 7.28 10.38 3.77
N LEU A 182 7.99 9.26 3.53
CA LEU A 182 7.82 8.45 2.33
C LEU A 182 6.41 7.86 2.26
N ALA A 183 5.90 7.31 3.35
CA ALA A 183 4.54 6.77 3.41
C ALA A 183 3.48 7.87 3.14
N LYS A 184 3.70 9.08 3.64
CA LYS A 184 2.86 10.25 3.36
C LYS A 184 2.87 10.62 1.87
N ASP A 185 4.02 10.55 1.20
CA ASP A 185 4.11 10.80 -0.23
C ASP A 185 3.33 9.74 -1.03
N ILE A 186 3.37 8.47 -0.60
CA ILE A 186 2.55 7.40 -1.18
C ILE A 186 1.05 7.72 -1.01
N VAL A 187 0.61 8.05 0.20
CA VAL A 187 -0.79 8.44 0.47
C VAL A 187 -1.25 9.63 -0.37
N LYS A 188 -0.36 10.57 -0.66
CA LYS A 188 -0.62 11.73 -1.52
C LYS A 188 -0.59 11.42 -3.02
N GLY A 189 -0.29 10.18 -3.41
CA GLY A 189 -0.21 9.78 -4.81
C GLY A 189 0.98 10.36 -5.56
N VAL A 190 2.09 10.61 -4.88
CA VAL A 190 3.34 11.12 -5.51
C VAL A 190 3.90 10.10 -6.49
N ASN A 191 3.73 8.79 -6.21
CA ASN A 191 4.13 7.75 -7.14
C ASN A 191 3.15 7.65 -8.32
N LYS A 192 3.55 8.17 -9.48
CA LYS A 192 2.73 8.15 -10.70
C LYS A 192 2.51 6.74 -11.29
N GLN A 193 3.27 5.76 -10.86
CA GLN A 193 3.11 4.35 -11.26
C GLN A 193 2.11 3.61 -10.36
N GLU A 194 1.76 4.18 -9.21
CA GLU A 194 0.74 3.60 -8.33
C GLU A 194 -0.66 4.02 -8.77
N VAL A 195 -1.55 3.05 -8.86
CA VAL A 195 -2.95 3.26 -9.25
C VAL A 195 -3.84 3.09 -8.03
N VAL A 196 -4.62 4.12 -7.74
CA VAL A 196 -5.63 4.14 -6.68
C VAL A 196 -7.01 4.03 -7.33
N PHE A 197 -7.84 3.07 -6.87
CA PHE A 197 -9.20 2.86 -7.31
C PHE A 197 -10.20 3.22 -6.22
#